data_d07bc6a7a81a4a6986d9b323a9e916f2
#
_entry.id   d07bc6a7a81a4a6986d9b323a9e916f2
#
_cell.length_a   1.000
_cell.length_b   1.000
_cell.length_c   1.000
_cell.angle_alpha   90.00
_cell.angle_beta   90.00
_cell.angle_gamma   90.00
#
_symmetry.space_group_name_H-M   'P 1'
#
loop_
_entity.id
_entity.type
_entity.pdbx_description
1 polymer ?
#
loop_
_entity_poly.entity_id
_entity_poly.type
_entity_poly.pdbx_seq_one_letter_code
_entity_poly.pdbx_strand_id
1 'polypeptide(L)'
;ARQVNVPAIVVYMNKVDQVDDPELLELVEMEIRELLSKYDFPGDDIPIIRGSALAAQNVLDAGGYEEGNEAFASIIELLGAIDTAIPLPERDVDKPFLMPIEDVFSIKGRGTVGTGRVERGIVNTGDELEIVGMTEEIGKTVCTGVEMFQKTLDEGRAGENVGVLLRGVDKKALIRGMVLAKPGTVTP
;
A
#
# COMPACT_ATOMS: atom_id res chain seq x y z
N ALA A 1 -4.15 -12.73 4.29
CA ALA A 1 -3.74 -12.49 2.89
C ALA A 1 -4.91 -12.79 1.93
N ARG A 2 -5.38 -14.03 1.85
CA ARG A 2 -6.42 -14.43 0.87
C ARG A 2 -7.74 -13.64 0.99
N GLN A 3 -8.22 -13.41 2.21
CA GLN A 3 -9.45 -12.65 2.47
C GLN A 3 -9.43 -11.20 1.99
N VAL A 4 -8.24 -10.62 1.87
CA VAL A 4 -8.03 -9.24 1.40
C VAL A 4 -7.40 -9.20 0.00
N ASN A 5 -7.50 -10.32 -0.74
CA ASN A 5 -7.04 -10.44 -2.13
C ASN A 5 -5.57 -10.06 -2.35
N VAL A 6 -4.67 -10.45 -1.46
CA VAL A 6 -3.22 -10.33 -1.70
C VAL A 6 -2.84 -11.20 -2.89
N PRO A 7 -2.28 -10.64 -3.98
CA PRO A 7 -2.07 -11.37 -5.23
C PRO A 7 -0.87 -12.32 -5.20
N ALA A 8 0.17 -12.00 -4.45
CA ALA A 8 1.39 -12.79 -4.38
C ALA A 8 2.03 -12.73 -2.99
N ILE A 9 2.82 -13.73 -2.66
CA ILE A 9 3.50 -13.86 -1.37
C ILE A 9 4.94 -14.26 -1.61
N VAL A 10 5.85 -13.71 -0.83
CA VAL A 10 7.23 -14.17 -0.63
C VAL A 10 7.38 -14.48 0.86
N VAL A 11 8.08 -15.53 1.20
CA VAL A 11 8.26 -15.95 2.60
C VAL A 11 9.70 -15.73 3.03
N TYR A 12 9.89 -15.12 4.20
CA TYR A 12 11.19 -15.06 4.86
C TYR A 12 11.12 -15.88 6.16
N MET A 13 11.81 -17.01 6.16
CA MET A 13 11.96 -17.89 7.34
C MET A 13 13.04 -17.32 8.24
N ASN A 14 12.62 -16.47 9.17
CA ASN A 14 13.52 -15.76 10.07
C ASN A 14 14.00 -16.64 11.24
N LYS A 15 15.07 -16.20 11.91
CA LYS A 15 15.63 -16.81 13.13
C LYS A 15 16.22 -18.20 12.91
N VAL A 16 16.73 -18.50 11.73
CA VAL A 16 17.36 -19.78 11.46
C VAL A 16 18.64 -20.01 12.30
N ASP A 17 19.23 -18.93 12.81
CA ASP A 17 20.34 -18.94 13.76
C ASP A 17 20.00 -19.57 15.12
N GLN A 18 18.74 -19.78 15.43
CA GLN A 18 18.28 -20.41 16.67
C GLN A 18 17.95 -21.90 16.51
N VAL A 19 18.13 -22.45 15.32
CA VAL A 19 17.80 -23.84 15.00
C VAL A 19 19.06 -24.56 14.53
N ASP A 20 19.53 -25.49 15.32
CA ASP A 20 20.74 -26.27 15.03
C ASP A 20 20.49 -27.46 14.11
N ASP A 21 19.23 -27.89 13.96
CA ASP A 21 18.82 -29.03 13.16
C ASP A 21 18.29 -28.59 11.77
N PRO A 22 19.05 -28.88 10.69
CA PRO A 22 18.61 -28.56 9.33
C PRO A 22 17.34 -29.28 8.91
N GLU A 23 17.08 -30.51 9.41
CA GLU A 23 15.88 -31.29 9.06
C GLU A 23 14.62 -30.60 9.58
N LEU A 24 14.73 -29.93 10.74
CA LEU A 24 13.60 -29.13 11.28
C LEU A 24 13.26 -27.93 10.38
N LEU A 25 14.27 -27.26 9.80
CA LEU A 25 14.03 -26.15 8.86
C LEU A 25 13.35 -26.64 7.59
N GLU A 26 13.73 -27.82 7.08
CA GLU A 26 13.09 -28.43 5.91
C GLU A 26 11.63 -28.81 6.21
N LEU A 27 11.37 -29.37 7.37
CA LEU A 27 10.01 -29.71 7.80
C LEU A 27 9.13 -28.47 7.88
N VAL A 28 9.60 -27.39 8.50
CA VAL A 28 8.86 -26.12 8.59
C VAL A 28 8.62 -25.53 7.21
N GLU A 29 9.58 -25.62 6.28
CA GLU A 29 9.36 -25.16 4.91
C GLU A 29 8.28 -25.96 4.20
N MET A 30 8.27 -27.29 4.35
CA MET A 30 7.20 -28.13 3.78
C MET A 30 5.82 -27.75 4.34
N GLU A 31 5.71 -27.57 5.64
CA GLU A 31 4.45 -27.15 6.29
C GLU A 31 3.97 -25.78 5.76
N ILE A 32 4.89 -24.83 5.55
CA ILE A 32 4.56 -23.53 4.96
C ILE A 32 4.02 -23.69 3.54
N ARG A 33 4.66 -24.51 2.70
CA ARG A 33 4.23 -24.80 1.32
C ARG A 33 2.85 -25.45 1.28
N GLU A 34 2.60 -26.43 2.13
CA GLU A 34 1.29 -27.07 2.27
C GLU A 34 0.22 -26.08 2.72
N LEU A 35 0.55 -25.22 3.70
CA LEU A 35 -0.36 -24.19 4.19
C LEU A 35 -0.72 -23.18 3.09
N LEU A 36 0.26 -22.71 2.32
CA LEU A 36 0.05 -21.79 1.21
C LEU A 36 -0.82 -22.42 0.13
N SER A 37 -0.56 -23.66 -0.24
CA SER A 37 -1.36 -24.43 -1.20
C SER A 37 -2.80 -24.63 -0.71
N LYS A 38 -3.01 -24.89 0.57
CA LYS A 38 -4.35 -24.97 1.18
C LYS A 38 -5.17 -23.71 1.06
N TYR A 39 -4.49 -22.53 0.98
CA TYR A 39 -5.12 -21.23 0.80
C TYR A 39 -5.06 -20.74 -0.66
N ASP A 40 -4.91 -21.63 -1.62
CA ASP A 40 -4.91 -21.37 -3.07
C ASP A 40 -3.76 -20.41 -3.53
N PHE A 41 -2.64 -20.42 -2.85
CA PHE A 41 -1.38 -19.87 -3.35
C PHE A 41 -0.54 -20.99 -3.97
N PRO A 42 0.33 -20.71 -4.97
CA PRO A 42 1.20 -21.72 -5.58
C PRO A 42 2.35 -22.10 -4.64
N GLY A 43 2.04 -22.86 -3.56
CA GLY A 43 2.97 -23.13 -2.46
C GLY A 43 4.32 -23.71 -2.89
N ASP A 44 4.33 -24.53 -3.95
CA ASP A 44 5.57 -25.14 -4.46
C ASP A 44 6.49 -24.14 -5.17
N ASP A 45 5.91 -23.08 -5.79
CA ASP A 45 6.64 -22.10 -6.60
C ASP A 45 7.00 -20.84 -5.82
N ILE A 46 6.43 -20.65 -4.63
CA ILE A 46 6.68 -19.45 -3.82
C ILE A 46 8.11 -19.43 -3.30
N PRO A 47 8.84 -18.30 -3.48
CA PRO A 47 10.16 -18.15 -2.88
C PRO A 47 10.10 -18.18 -1.35
N ILE A 48 10.88 -19.07 -0.75
CA ILE A 48 11.07 -19.16 0.70
C ILE A 48 12.55 -18.94 0.99
N ILE A 49 12.89 -17.80 1.57
CA ILE A 49 14.25 -17.41 1.91
C ILE A 49 14.49 -17.69 3.38
N ARG A 50 15.60 -18.36 3.71
CA ARG A 50 16.00 -18.68 5.07
C ARG A 50 17.04 -17.68 5.55
N GLY A 51 16.90 -17.12 6.76
CA GLY A 51 17.88 -16.15 7.26
C GLY A 51 17.69 -15.72 8.70
N SER A 52 18.59 -14.84 9.15
CA SER A 52 18.54 -14.18 10.44
C SER A 52 18.58 -12.67 10.28
N ALA A 53 17.46 -12.01 10.46
CA ALA A 53 17.40 -10.55 10.44
C ALA A 53 18.22 -9.94 11.59
N LEU A 54 18.34 -10.66 12.72
CA LEU A 54 19.17 -10.22 13.85
C LEU A 54 20.65 -10.20 13.50
N ALA A 55 21.15 -11.18 12.73
CA ALA A 55 22.55 -11.19 12.29
C ALA A 55 22.88 -9.96 11.44
N ALA A 56 21.99 -9.60 10.50
CA ALA A 56 22.13 -8.40 9.69
C ALA A 56 22.06 -7.11 10.54
N GLN A 57 21.13 -7.05 11.50
CA GLN A 57 20.99 -5.90 12.39
C GLN A 57 22.25 -5.69 13.24
N ASN A 58 22.81 -6.75 13.82
CA ASN A 58 24.02 -6.65 14.63
C ASN A 58 25.22 -6.10 13.85
N VAL A 59 25.35 -6.46 12.56
CA VAL A 59 26.40 -5.90 11.70
C VAL A 59 26.16 -4.42 11.40
N LEU A 60 24.92 -4.03 11.14
CA LEU A 60 24.55 -2.62 10.94
C LEU A 60 24.90 -1.79 12.18
N ASP A 61 24.56 -2.27 13.36
CA ASP A 61 24.79 -1.57 14.62
C ASP A 61 26.29 -1.47 14.97
N ALA A 62 27.09 -2.44 14.52
CA ALA A 62 28.54 -2.48 14.80
C ALA A 62 29.39 -1.61 13.86
N GLY A 63 28.96 -1.34 12.65
CA GLY A 63 29.79 -0.59 11.69
C GLY A 63 29.09 -0.17 10.40
N GLY A 64 27.83 -0.54 10.23
CA GLY A 64 27.05 -0.22 9.04
C GLY A 64 27.08 -1.31 7.97
N TYR A 65 26.48 -0.99 6.83
CA TYR A 65 26.39 -1.90 5.69
C TYR A 65 27.75 -2.04 4.99
N GLU A 66 28.15 -3.30 4.75
CA GLU A 66 29.30 -3.66 3.92
C GLU A 66 28.85 -4.64 2.84
N GLU A 67 29.11 -4.28 1.58
CA GLU A 67 28.75 -5.11 0.43
C GLU A 67 29.50 -6.45 0.46
N GLY A 68 28.77 -7.55 0.25
CA GLY A 68 29.35 -8.91 0.29
C GLY A 68 29.46 -9.52 1.66
N ASN A 69 29.04 -8.84 2.73
CA ASN A 69 29.01 -9.43 4.06
C ASN A 69 27.87 -10.48 4.14
N GLU A 70 28.22 -11.71 4.55
CA GLU A 70 27.31 -12.86 4.60
C GLU A 70 26.05 -12.62 5.45
N ALA A 71 26.12 -11.76 6.47
CA ALA A 71 24.97 -11.42 7.30
C ALA A 71 23.83 -10.77 6.51
N PHE A 72 24.13 -10.13 5.38
CA PHE A 72 23.11 -9.50 4.50
C PHE A 72 22.66 -10.40 3.35
N ALA A 73 23.30 -11.54 3.10
CA ALA A 73 23.02 -12.39 1.94
C ALA A 73 21.52 -12.75 1.83
N SER A 74 20.92 -13.24 2.91
CA SER A 74 19.48 -13.58 2.93
C SER A 74 18.55 -12.38 2.78
N ILE A 75 18.97 -11.20 3.23
CA ILE A 75 18.19 -9.97 3.06
C ILE A 75 18.22 -9.50 1.60
N ILE A 76 19.40 -9.59 0.96
CA ILE A 76 19.54 -9.25 -0.46
C ILE A 76 18.77 -10.24 -1.32
N GLU A 77 18.82 -11.53 -0.99
CA GLU A 77 18.03 -12.58 -1.66
C GLU A 77 16.53 -12.32 -1.52
N LEU A 78 16.05 -11.94 -0.32
CA LEU A 78 14.67 -11.55 -0.09
C LEU A 78 14.26 -10.36 -0.98
N LEU A 79 15.08 -9.32 -1.08
CA LEU A 79 14.79 -8.17 -1.95
C LEU A 79 14.71 -8.58 -3.41
N GLY A 80 15.64 -9.42 -3.90
CA GLY A 80 15.59 -9.96 -5.24
C GLY A 80 14.36 -10.84 -5.50
N ALA A 81 13.94 -11.64 -4.52
CA ALA A 81 12.73 -12.44 -4.61
C ALA A 81 11.46 -11.56 -4.66
N ILE A 82 11.42 -10.47 -3.90
CA ILE A 82 10.32 -9.49 -3.96
C ILE A 82 10.25 -8.87 -5.35
N ASP A 83 11.37 -8.40 -5.88
CA ASP A 83 11.42 -7.75 -7.19
C ASP A 83 11.00 -8.68 -8.35
N THR A 84 11.23 -9.98 -8.21
CA THR A 84 10.95 -10.96 -9.27
C THR A 84 9.60 -11.66 -9.13
N ALA A 85 9.16 -11.97 -7.90
CA ALA A 85 7.96 -12.77 -7.64
C ALA A 85 6.71 -11.93 -7.36
N ILE A 86 6.83 -10.68 -6.92
CA ILE A 86 5.69 -9.81 -6.67
C ILE A 86 5.36 -9.03 -7.95
N PRO A 87 4.18 -9.24 -8.56
CA PRO A 87 3.80 -8.51 -9.76
C PRO A 87 3.60 -7.02 -9.45
N LEU A 88 4.03 -6.15 -10.37
CA LEU A 88 3.71 -4.74 -10.29
C LEU A 88 2.18 -4.56 -10.39
N PRO A 89 1.55 -3.83 -9.47
CA PRO A 89 0.12 -3.60 -9.52
C PRO A 89 -0.25 -2.78 -10.76
N GLU A 90 -1.25 -3.25 -11.50
CA GLU A 90 -1.87 -2.45 -12.55
C GLU A 90 -2.61 -1.27 -11.91
N ARG A 91 -2.30 -0.06 -12.36
CA ARG A 91 -2.94 1.17 -11.87
C ARG A 91 -3.90 1.69 -12.92
N ASP A 92 -5.17 1.75 -12.59
CA ASP A 92 -6.25 2.23 -13.46
C ASP A 92 -6.23 3.77 -13.65
N VAL A 93 -5.13 4.30 -14.15
CA VAL A 93 -4.94 5.75 -14.32
C VAL A 93 -5.82 6.37 -15.42
N ASP A 94 -6.22 5.59 -16.42
CA ASP A 94 -7.02 6.04 -17.56
C ASP A 94 -8.53 6.08 -17.25
N LYS A 95 -8.95 5.53 -16.12
CA LYS A 95 -10.36 5.58 -15.68
C LYS A 95 -10.68 6.93 -15.03
N PRO A 96 -11.98 7.32 -14.96
CA PRO A 96 -12.37 8.51 -14.21
C PRO A 96 -11.93 8.43 -12.74
N PHE A 97 -11.44 9.54 -12.21
CA PHE A 97 -10.98 9.63 -10.83
C PHE A 97 -12.03 9.16 -9.82
N LEU A 98 -11.59 8.40 -8.84
CA LEU A 98 -12.38 7.95 -7.70
C LEU A 98 -11.47 7.71 -6.50
N MET A 99 -11.84 8.28 -5.35
CA MET A 99 -11.13 8.12 -4.08
C MET A 99 -12.13 8.02 -2.91
N PRO A 100 -12.25 6.87 -2.25
CA PRO A 100 -12.97 6.76 -0.98
C PRO A 100 -12.30 7.60 0.10
N ILE A 101 -13.09 8.27 0.92
CA ILE A 101 -12.61 9.09 2.03
C ILE A 101 -12.38 8.22 3.25
N GLU A 102 -11.15 8.16 3.71
CA GLU A 102 -10.72 7.40 4.90
C GLU A 102 -10.68 8.27 6.15
N ASP A 103 -10.25 9.53 6.01
CA ASP A 103 -10.21 10.49 7.11
C ASP A 103 -10.42 11.93 6.61
N VAL A 104 -10.77 12.84 7.52
CA VAL A 104 -11.09 14.24 7.20
C VAL A 104 -10.40 15.18 8.18
N PHE A 105 -9.60 16.08 7.65
CA PHE A 105 -8.90 17.10 8.40
C PHE A 105 -9.36 18.50 8.01
N SER A 106 -9.19 19.45 8.92
CA SER A 106 -9.35 20.87 8.63
C SER A 106 -8.02 21.58 8.88
N ILE A 107 -7.52 22.24 7.84
CA ILE A 107 -6.29 23.03 7.92
C ILE A 107 -6.67 24.50 8.00
N LYS A 108 -6.30 25.17 9.10
CA LYS A 108 -6.60 26.57 9.32
C LYS A 108 -6.04 27.43 8.18
N GLY A 109 -6.92 28.17 7.50
CA GLY A 109 -6.56 29.03 6.37
C GLY A 109 -6.45 28.34 5.01
N ARG A 110 -6.54 27.00 4.95
CA ARG A 110 -6.44 26.24 3.68
C ARG A 110 -7.73 25.49 3.31
N GLY A 111 -8.55 25.12 4.29
CA GLY A 111 -9.83 24.44 4.07
C GLY A 111 -9.89 23.02 4.62
N THR A 112 -10.81 22.24 4.08
CA THR A 112 -11.03 20.83 4.44
C THR A 112 -10.22 19.94 3.52
N VAL A 113 -9.60 18.92 4.10
CA VAL A 113 -8.82 17.89 3.40
C VAL A 113 -9.50 16.55 3.62
N GLY A 114 -9.84 15.88 2.54
CA GLY A 114 -10.21 14.47 2.55
C GLY A 114 -8.99 13.63 2.21
N THR A 115 -8.67 12.63 3.03
CA THR A 115 -7.58 11.68 2.74
C THR A 115 -8.12 10.34 2.37
N GLY A 116 -7.40 9.64 1.51
CA GLY A 116 -7.74 8.29 1.08
C GLY A 116 -6.80 7.78 0.00
N ARG A 117 -6.98 6.53 -0.37
CA ARG A 117 -6.29 5.95 -1.51
C ARG A 117 -7.06 6.27 -2.79
N VAL A 118 -6.37 6.77 -3.80
CA VAL A 118 -6.93 6.90 -5.14
C VAL A 118 -7.13 5.50 -5.71
N GLU A 119 -8.38 5.08 -5.88
CA GLU A 119 -8.71 3.74 -6.39
C GLU A 119 -8.53 3.67 -7.91
N ARG A 120 -8.83 4.74 -8.62
CA ARG A 120 -8.68 4.84 -10.07
C ARG A 120 -8.58 6.29 -10.53
N GLY A 121 -8.02 6.49 -11.72
CA GLY A 121 -7.86 7.79 -12.36
C GLY A 121 -6.77 8.64 -11.76
N ILE A 122 -6.83 9.90 -12.10
CA ILE A 122 -5.91 10.95 -11.65
C ILE A 122 -6.74 12.14 -11.21
N VAL A 123 -6.32 12.79 -10.13
CA VAL A 123 -6.86 14.08 -9.67
C VAL A 123 -5.77 15.14 -9.74
N ASN A 124 -6.07 16.28 -10.35
CA ASN A 124 -5.19 17.42 -10.46
C ASN A 124 -5.69 18.59 -9.61
N THR A 125 -4.78 19.48 -9.25
CA THR A 125 -5.17 20.78 -8.70
C THR A 125 -5.97 21.55 -9.75
N GLY A 126 -7.17 22.01 -9.38
CA GLY A 126 -8.11 22.70 -10.26
C GLY A 126 -9.28 21.84 -10.75
N ASP A 127 -9.21 20.52 -10.59
CA ASP A 127 -10.27 19.61 -11.02
C ASP A 127 -11.57 19.83 -10.23
N GLU A 128 -12.70 19.84 -10.96
CA GLU A 128 -14.03 19.76 -10.36
C GLU A 128 -14.28 18.34 -9.87
N LEU A 129 -14.81 18.22 -8.65
CA LEU A 129 -15.10 16.96 -7.99
C LEU A 129 -16.53 16.92 -7.46
N GLU A 130 -17.09 15.74 -7.40
CA GLU A 130 -18.32 15.42 -6.68
C GLU A 130 -18.01 14.63 -5.41
N ILE A 131 -18.79 14.93 -4.36
CA ILE A 131 -18.79 14.20 -3.08
C ILE A 131 -20.07 13.38 -3.08
N VAL A 132 -19.92 12.06 -3.09
CA VAL A 132 -21.03 11.10 -3.27
C VAL A 132 -21.10 10.15 -2.08
N GLY A 133 -22.32 9.77 -1.69
CA GLY A 133 -22.57 8.77 -0.66
C GLY A 133 -22.95 9.35 0.70
N MET A 134 -23.53 8.53 1.54
CA MET A 134 -24.08 8.83 2.88
C MET A 134 -25.27 9.81 2.90
N THR A 135 -25.53 10.53 1.83
CA THR A 135 -26.67 11.45 1.65
C THR A 135 -27.20 11.30 0.24
N GLU A 136 -28.46 11.69 0.01
CA GLU A 136 -29.05 11.72 -1.34
C GLU A 136 -28.52 12.91 -2.16
N GLU A 137 -27.96 13.92 -1.50
CA GLU A 137 -27.42 15.10 -2.15
C GLU A 137 -25.95 14.87 -2.58
N ILE A 138 -25.67 15.16 -3.84
CA ILE A 138 -24.31 15.16 -4.39
C ILE A 138 -23.68 16.53 -4.13
N GLY A 139 -22.65 16.56 -3.32
CA GLY A 139 -21.84 17.74 -3.09
C GLY A 139 -20.94 18.05 -4.29
N LYS A 140 -20.73 19.33 -4.60
CA LYS A 140 -19.77 19.77 -5.64
C LYS A 140 -18.67 20.59 -5.01
N THR A 141 -17.44 20.36 -5.45
CA THR A 141 -16.25 21.04 -4.95
C THR A 141 -15.16 21.12 -6.02
N VAL A 142 -14.06 21.77 -5.69
CA VAL A 142 -12.86 21.85 -6.54
C VAL A 142 -11.66 21.42 -5.71
N CYS A 143 -10.81 20.58 -6.29
CA CYS A 143 -9.50 20.25 -5.74
C CYS A 143 -8.60 21.50 -5.76
N THR A 144 -8.19 22.00 -4.61
CA THR A 144 -7.30 23.15 -4.51
C THR A 144 -5.85 22.79 -4.23
N GLY A 145 -5.58 21.51 -4.05
CA GLY A 145 -4.24 20.97 -3.87
C GLY A 145 -4.26 19.50 -3.53
N VAL A 146 -3.17 18.83 -3.84
CA VAL A 146 -2.93 17.42 -3.52
C VAL A 146 -1.68 17.34 -2.67
N GLU A 147 -1.70 16.56 -1.59
CA GLU A 147 -0.57 16.39 -0.67
C GLU A 147 -0.34 14.91 -0.36
N MET A 148 0.94 14.53 -0.27
CA MET A 148 1.37 13.20 0.18
C MET A 148 2.64 13.35 1.02
N PHE A 149 2.67 12.75 2.22
CA PHE A 149 3.79 12.86 3.17
C PHE A 149 4.25 14.30 3.43
N GLN A 150 3.30 15.23 3.63
CA GLN A 150 3.54 16.67 3.86
C GLN A 150 4.21 17.40 2.67
N LYS A 151 4.21 16.79 1.48
CA LYS A 151 4.67 17.42 0.24
C LYS A 151 3.48 17.70 -0.65
N THR A 152 3.46 18.91 -1.23
CA THR A 152 2.49 19.28 -2.25
C THR A 152 2.85 18.58 -3.55
N LEU A 153 1.85 18.01 -4.21
CA LEU A 153 1.94 17.36 -5.52
C LEU A 153 1.11 18.13 -6.53
N ASP A 154 1.47 18.02 -7.81
CA ASP A 154 0.66 18.57 -8.90
C ASP A 154 -0.60 17.71 -9.14
N GLU A 155 -0.48 16.40 -8.93
CA GLU A 155 -1.54 15.42 -9.14
C GLU A 155 -1.47 14.26 -8.13
N GLY A 156 -2.59 13.53 -7.98
CA GLY A 156 -2.67 12.24 -7.27
C GLY A 156 -3.16 11.15 -8.21
N ARG A 157 -2.46 10.02 -8.27
CA ARG A 157 -2.70 8.91 -9.21
C ARG A 157 -3.25 7.68 -8.52
N ALA A 158 -3.94 6.83 -9.29
CA ALA A 158 -4.41 5.52 -8.85
C ALA A 158 -3.32 4.75 -8.08
N GLY A 159 -3.69 4.21 -6.91
CA GLY A 159 -2.81 3.48 -6.00
C GLY A 159 -2.06 4.34 -4.98
N GLU A 160 -2.15 5.67 -5.04
CA GLU A 160 -1.50 6.58 -4.09
C GLU A 160 -2.43 6.97 -2.95
N ASN A 161 -1.89 7.05 -1.73
CA ASN A 161 -2.59 7.64 -0.59
C ASN A 161 -2.30 9.13 -0.54
N VAL A 162 -3.34 9.93 -0.74
CA VAL A 162 -3.22 11.39 -0.85
C VAL A 162 -4.21 12.11 0.05
N GLY A 163 -3.88 13.36 0.39
CA GLY A 163 -4.82 14.33 0.93
C GLY A 163 -5.25 15.29 -0.18
N VAL A 164 -6.54 15.37 -0.42
CA VAL A 164 -7.14 16.29 -1.41
C VAL A 164 -7.75 17.48 -0.67
N LEU A 165 -7.24 18.68 -0.94
CA LEU A 165 -7.77 19.92 -0.39
C LEU A 165 -9.02 20.34 -1.18
N LEU A 166 -10.10 20.60 -0.49
CA LEU A 166 -11.42 20.86 -1.07
C LEU A 166 -11.88 22.28 -0.82
N ARG A 167 -12.32 22.97 -1.87
CA ARG A 167 -12.83 24.35 -1.79
C ARG A 167 -14.25 24.38 -1.24
N GLY A 168 -14.48 25.22 -0.22
CA GLY A 168 -15.85 25.54 0.24
C GLY A 168 -16.59 24.39 0.91
N VAL A 169 -15.90 23.33 1.30
CA VAL A 169 -16.49 22.18 1.99
C VAL A 169 -16.28 22.33 3.49
N ASP A 170 -17.36 22.31 4.26
CA ASP A 170 -17.25 22.23 5.73
C ASP A 170 -16.77 20.83 6.14
N LYS A 171 -15.90 20.76 7.15
CA LYS A 171 -15.44 19.48 7.69
C LYS A 171 -16.59 18.55 8.10
N LYS A 172 -17.70 19.11 8.58
CA LYS A 172 -18.88 18.33 9.00
C LYS A 172 -19.69 17.75 7.84
N ALA A 173 -19.53 18.32 6.64
CA ALA A 173 -20.20 17.86 5.43
C ALA A 173 -19.43 16.73 4.73
N LEU A 174 -18.20 16.46 5.15
CA LEU A 174 -17.37 15.40 4.61
C LEU A 174 -17.20 14.31 5.66
N ILE A 175 -17.60 13.09 5.35
CA ILE A 175 -17.64 11.98 6.30
C ILE A 175 -16.83 10.80 5.72
N ARG A 176 -16.11 10.08 6.58
CA ARG A 176 -15.48 8.82 6.21
C ARG A 176 -16.48 7.86 5.56
N GLY A 177 -16.10 7.27 4.44
CA GLY A 177 -16.93 6.38 3.63
C GLY A 177 -17.64 7.08 2.47
N MET A 178 -17.69 8.42 2.43
CA MET A 178 -18.02 9.16 1.21
C MET A 178 -16.92 8.97 0.16
N VAL A 179 -17.24 9.32 -1.08
CA VAL A 179 -16.34 9.17 -2.23
C VAL A 179 -16.15 10.51 -2.91
N LEU A 180 -14.91 10.87 -3.20
CA LEU A 180 -14.58 11.92 -4.17
C LEU A 180 -14.50 11.30 -5.55
N ALA A 181 -15.18 11.88 -6.51
CA ALA A 181 -15.22 11.36 -7.87
C ALA A 181 -15.21 12.48 -8.92
N LYS A 182 -14.82 12.11 -10.14
CA LYS A 182 -15.02 12.99 -11.29
C LYS A 182 -16.52 13.19 -11.52
N PRO A 183 -16.99 14.43 -11.81
CA PRO A 183 -18.41 14.72 -11.95
C PRO A 183 -19.13 13.79 -12.94
N GLY A 184 -20.32 13.29 -12.53
CA GLY A 184 -21.18 12.44 -13.37
C GLY A 184 -20.68 11.01 -13.61
N THR A 185 -19.65 10.55 -12.89
CA THR A 185 -19.06 9.20 -13.10
C THR A 185 -19.46 8.18 -12.05
N VAL A 186 -20.10 8.61 -10.99
CA VAL A 186 -20.61 7.76 -9.90
C VAL A 186 -22.04 8.17 -9.58
N THR A 187 -22.89 7.19 -9.44
CA THR A 187 -24.27 7.36 -8.92
C THR A 187 -24.32 6.86 -7.48
N PRO A 188 -25.07 7.56 -6.58
CA PRO A 188 -25.29 7.11 -5.21
C PRO A 188 -25.93 5.73 -5.12
#